data_f008c643c1da485985bbd7b833247bd2
#
_entry.id   f008c643c1da485985bbd7b833247bd2
#
_cell.length_a   1.000
_cell.length_b   1.000
_cell.length_c   1.000
_cell.angle_alpha   90.00
_cell.angle_beta   90.00
_cell.angle_gamma   90.00
#
_symmetry.space_group_name_H-M   'P 1'
#
loop_
_entity.id
_entity.type
_entity.pdbx_description
1 polymer ?
#
loop_
_entity_poly.entity_id
_entity_poly.type
_entity_poly.pdbx_seq_one_letter_code
_entity_poly.pdbx_strand_id
1 'polypeptide(L)'
;MPFVIAFIVAVAAFMGWRLMQPACPGGAVVADEQQCRAEFGAPFCDKAWREAMAAARTGGGSFPTQAKCLDQYPACIERSDVSAWTPRPKSYCIARGPDGEVAHVGPVYAIR
;
A
#
# COMPACT_ATOMS: atom_id res chain seq x y z
N MET A 1 13.82 -36.13 -19.98
CA MET A 1 12.56 -35.75 -20.63
C MET A 1 12.48 -34.25 -20.78
N PRO A 2 12.39 -33.72 -22.02
CA PRO A 2 12.40 -32.27 -22.25
C PRO A 2 11.17 -31.54 -21.65
N PHE A 3 10.04 -32.21 -21.54
CA PHE A 3 8.83 -31.60 -20.99
C PHE A 3 8.92 -31.29 -19.49
N VAL A 4 9.59 -32.14 -18.73
CA VAL A 4 9.77 -31.93 -17.28
C VAL A 4 10.68 -30.73 -17.02
N ILE A 5 11.77 -30.61 -17.78
CA ILE A 5 12.72 -29.51 -17.69
C ILE A 5 12.02 -28.20 -18.06
N ALA A 6 11.25 -28.15 -19.16
CA ALA A 6 10.51 -26.98 -19.59
C ALA A 6 9.49 -26.53 -18.54
N PHE A 7 8.80 -27.47 -17.90
CA PHE A 7 7.84 -27.19 -16.83
C PHE A 7 8.53 -26.59 -15.60
N ILE A 8 9.64 -27.17 -15.16
CA ILE A 8 10.40 -26.66 -14.01
C ILE A 8 10.91 -25.25 -14.27
N VAL A 9 11.43 -24.98 -15.47
CA VAL A 9 11.89 -23.63 -15.83
C VAL A 9 10.73 -22.63 -15.85
N ALA A 10 9.58 -23.01 -16.38
CA ALA A 10 8.41 -22.15 -16.41
C ALA A 10 7.89 -21.81 -15.00
N VAL A 11 7.84 -22.80 -14.11
CA VAL A 11 7.42 -22.60 -12.71
C VAL A 11 8.41 -21.71 -11.98
N ALA A 12 9.71 -21.93 -12.14
CA ALA A 12 10.75 -21.11 -11.51
C ALA A 12 10.70 -19.67 -12.00
N ALA A 13 10.50 -19.45 -13.30
CA ALA A 13 10.37 -18.12 -13.87
C ALA A 13 9.12 -17.38 -13.34
N PHE A 14 7.99 -18.09 -13.26
CA PHE A 14 6.74 -17.52 -12.73
C PHE A 14 6.87 -17.14 -11.26
N MET A 15 7.44 -17.99 -10.43
CA MET A 15 7.66 -17.70 -9.01
C MET A 15 8.65 -16.55 -8.80
N GLY A 16 9.74 -16.54 -9.57
CA GLY A 16 10.71 -15.44 -9.55
C GLY A 16 10.08 -14.11 -9.94
N TRP A 17 9.23 -14.11 -10.96
CA TRP A 17 8.51 -12.91 -11.38
C TRP A 17 7.56 -12.40 -10.28
N ARG A 18 6.83 -13.29 -9.62
CA ARG A 18 5.94 -12.90 -8.52
C ARG A 18 6.70 -12.33 -7.32
N LEU A 19 7.86 -12.90 -6.99
CA LEU A 19 8.69 -12.40 -5.91
C LEU A 19 9.31 -11.04 -6.22
N MET A 20 9.51 -10.74 -7.49
CA MET A 20 10.08 -9.47 -7.95
C MET A 20 9.02 -8.40 -8.22
N GLN A 21 7.73 -8.70 -8.08
CA GLN A 21 6.69 -7.71 -8.24
C GLN A 21 6.83 -6.61 -7.17
N PRO A 22 6.77 -5.33 -7.58
CA PRO A 22 6.83 -4.23 -6.64
C PRO A 22 5.57 -4.24 -5.74
N ALA A 23 5.71 -3.76 -4.51
CA ALA A 23 4.60 -3.61 -3.57
C ALA A 23 3.52 -2.66 -4.09
N CYS A 24 3.87 -1.80 -5.05
CA CYS A 24 2.97 -0.84 -5.67
C CYS A 24 3.12 -0.91 -7.19
N PRO A 25 2.46 -1.88 -7.86
CA PRO A 25 2.60 -2.05 -9.31
C PRO A 25 2.14 -0.81 -10.08
N GLY A 26 2.99 -0.32 -10.99
CA GLY A 26 2.70 0.86 -11.82
C GLY A 26 2.79 2.19 -11.09
N GLY A 27 3.25 2.21 -9.85
CA GLY A 27 3.32 3.42 -9.05
C GLY A 27 4.56 3.50 -8.18
N ALA A 28 4.49 4.36 -7.16
CA ALA A 28 5.56 4.56 -6.21
C ALA A 28 5.02 4.46 -4.77
N VAL A 29 5.88 3.98 -3.87
CA VAL A 29 5.62 3.96 -2.43
C VAL A 29 6.23 5.22 -1.83
N VAL A 30 5.38 6.04 -1.19
CA VAL A 30 5.79 7.30 -0.57
C VAL A 30 5.48 7.26 0.93
N ALA A 31 6.39 7.79 1.73
CA ALA A 31 6.25 7.79 3.18
C ALA A 31 5.42 8.97 3.69
N ASP A 32 5.44 10.10 3.00
CA ASP A 32 4.76 11.32 3.40
C ASP A 32 4.33 12.17 2.19
N GLU A 33 3.60 13.25 2.45
CA GLU A 33 3.12 14.17 1.43
C GLU A 33 4.26 14.85 0.67
N GLN A 34 5.33 15.20 1.36
CA GLN A 34 6.47 15.84 0.74
C GLN A 34 7.14 14.94 -0.30
N GLN A 35 7.29 13.66 0.02
CA GLN A 35 7.83 12.67 -0.91
C GLN A 35 6.89 12.47 -2.10
N CYS A 36 5.58 12.47 -1.86
CA CYS A 36 4.58 12.39 -2.92
C CYS A 36 4.71 13.57 -3.90
N ARG A 37 4.88 14.78 -3.39
CA ARG A 37 5.07 15.96 -4.22
C ARG A 37 6.35 15.93 -5.02
N ALA A 38 7.42 15.38 -4.44
CA ALA A 38 8.69 15.21 -5.14
C ALA A 38 8.59 14.21 -6.30
N GLU A 39 7.80 13.14 -6.13
CA GLU A 39 7.63 12.11 -7.14
C GLU A 39 6.65 12.51 -8.25
N PHE A 40 5.51 13.09 -7.90
CA PHE A 40 4.39 13.29 -8.83
C PHE A 40 4.06 14.76 -9.13
N GLY A 41 4.60 15.70 -8.36
CA GLY A 41 4.24 17.10 -8.46
C GLY A 41 3.03 17.46 -7.60
N ALA A 42 2.93 18.74 -7.22
CA ALA A 42 1.92 19.20 -6.26
C ALA A 42 0.47 18.98 -6.72
N PRO A 43 0.07 19.32 -7.96
CA PRO A 43 -1.34 19.19 -8.36
C PRO A 43 -1.85 17.74 -8.30
N PHE A 44 -1.05 16.80 -8.76
CA PHE A 44 -1.39 15.37 -8.72
C PHE A 44 -1.39 14.88 -7.27
N CYS A 45 -0.36 15.22 -6.50
CA CYS A 45 -0.22 14.75 -5.12
C CYS A 45 -1.34 15.26 -4.22
N ASP A 46 -1.80 16.49 -4.37
CA ASP A 46 -2.88 17.02 -3.54
C ASP A 46 -4.15 16.17 -3.64
N LYS A 47 -4.49 15.71 -4.84
CA LYS A 47 -5.63 14.83 -5.05
C LYS A 47 -5.33 13.42 -4.55
N ALA A 48 -4.19 12.85 -4.94
CA ALA A 48 -3.79 11.50 -4.59
C ALA A 48 -3.64 11.34 -3.07
N TRP A 49 -3.08 12.34 -2.40
CA TRP A 49 -2.89 12.30 -0.96
C TRP A 49 -4.21 12.30 -0.20
N ARG A 50 -5.18 13.09 -0.64
CA ARG A 50 -6.52 13.08 -0.03
C ARG A 50 -7.17 11.71 -0.16
N GLU A 51 -7.06 11.08 -1.33
CA GLU A 51 -7.59 9.74 -1.56
C GLU A 51 -6.85 8.70 -0.71
N ALA A 52 -5.53 8.82 -0.59
CA ALA A 52 -4.72 7.93 0.24
C ALA A 52 -5.09 8.03 1.73
N MET A 53 -5.31 9.26 2.23
CA MET A 53 -5.75 9.47 3.61
C MET A 53 -7.13 8.90 3.87
N ALA A 54 -8.05 9.05 2.92
CA ALA A 54 -9.39 8.45 3.03
C ALA A 54 -9.32 6.92 3.06
N ALA A 55 -8.50 6.32 2.21
CA ALA A 55 -8.29 4.87 2.19
C ALA A 55 -7.64 4.36 3.49
N ALA A 56 -6.72 5.13 4.07
CA ALA A 56 -6.05 4.76 5.31
C ALA A 56 -7.00 4.66 6.51
N ARG A 57 -8.09 5.42 6.50
CA ARG A 57 -9.07 5.39 7.61
C ARG A 57 -9.83 4.08 7.69
N THR A 58 -9.95 3.35 6.61
CA THR A 58 -10.76 2.13 6.55
C THR A 58 -9.97 0.89 6.13
N GLY A 59 -8.78 1.07 5.56
CA GLY A 59 -8.04 -0.01 4.90
C GLY A 59 -7.45 -1.07 5.83
N GLY A 60 -7.10 -0.70 7.05
CA GLY A 60 -6.46 -1.63 8.00
C GLY A 60 -7.42 -2.31 8.97
N GLY A 61 -8.71 -2.05 8.85
CA GLY A 61 -9.70 -2.58 9.77
C GLY A 61 -9.89 -1.73 11.01
N SER A 62 -10.69 -2.22 11.94
CA SER A 62 -11.08 -1.51 13.15
C SER A 62 -10.92 -2.43 14.35
N PHE A 63 -10.32 -1.89 15.42
CA PHE A 63 -10.08 -2.62 16.68
C PHE A 63 -10.73 -1.87 17.83
N PRO A 64 -11.37 -2.60 18.78
CA PRO A 64 -12.05 -1.95 19.90
C PRO A 64 -11.11 -1.30 20.90
N THR A 65 -9.86 -1.76 20.99
CA THR A 65 -8.86 -1.20 21.91
C THR A 65 -7.52 -1.02 21.22
N GLN A 66 -6.73 -0.10 21.74
CA GLN A 66 -5.35 0.11 21.26
C GLN A 66 -4.51 -1.16 21.40
N ALA A 67 -4.65 -1.87 22.50
CA ALA A 67 -3.90 -3.09 22.77
C ALA A 67 -4.13 -4.16 21.69
N LYS A 68 -5.38 -4.36 21.28
CA LYS A 68 -5.71 -5.33 20.23
C LYS A 68 -5.12 -4.94 18.88
N CYS A 69 -5.13 -3.66 18.55
CA CYS A 69 -4.50 -3.17 17.34
C CYS A 69 -2.97 -3.36 17.38
N LEU A 70 -2.33 -3.03 18.49
CA LEU A 70 -0.89 -3.15 18.67
C LEU A 70 -0.41 -4.60 18.71
N ASP A 71 -1.29 -5.57 18.98
CA ASP A 71 -0.93 -7.00 18.88
C ASP A 71 -0.60 -7.40 17.44
N GLN A 72 -1.20 -6.75 16.45
CA GLN A 72 -1.02 -7.08 15.03
C GLN A 72 -0.16 -6.06 14.28
N TYR A 73 -0.18 -4.80 14.69
CA TYR A 73 0.48 -3.70 13.98
C TYR A 73 1.41 -2.93 14.92
N PRO A 74 2.55 -2.44 14.41
CA PRO A 74 3.52 -1.72 15.26
C PRO A 74 3.06 -0.35 15.72
N ALA A 75 2.09 0.25 15.03
CA ALA A 75 1.56 1.57 15.39
C ALA A 75 0.08 1.64 15.05
N CYS A 76 -0.70 2.31 15.90
CA CYS A 76 -2.13 2.48 15.74
C CYS A 76 -2.53 3.91 16.05
N ILE A 77 -3.60 4.37 15.40
CA ILE A 77 -4.21 5.68 15.62
C ILE A 77 -5.68 5.51 16.01
N GLU A 78 -6.16 6.44 16.84
CA GLU A 78 -7.56 6.45 17.22
C GLU A 78 -8.41 7.06 16.12
N ARG A 79 -9.54 6.40 15.81
CA ARG A 79 -10.56 6.96 14.93
C ARG A 79 -11.54 7.76 15.73
N SER A 80 -11.57 9.07 15.50
CA SER A 80 -12.44 9.98 16.24
C SER A 80 -13.93 9.84 15.89
N ASP A 81 -14.22 9.23 14.73
CA ASP A 81 -15.59 9.08 14.25
C ASP A 81 -16.35 7.88 14.85
N VAL A 82 -15.64 6.84 15.32
CA VAL A 82 -16.28 5.59 15.76
C VAL A 82 -15.66 4.98 17.03
N SER A 83 -14.96 5.73 17.83
CA SER A 83 -14.36 5.25 19.10
C SER A 83 -13.64 3.91 18.94
N ALA A 84 -12.84 3.78 17.90
CA ALA A 84 -12.10 2.57 17.56
C ALA A 84 -10.66 2.91 17.19
N TRP A 85 -9.81 1.88 17.14
CA TRP A 85 -8.42 2.03 16.76
C TRP A 85 -8.18 1.40 15.39
N THR A 86 -7.34 2.03 14.56
CA THR A 86 -6.97 1.54 13.24
C THR A 86 -5.45 1.56 13.10
N PRO A 87 -4.87 0.63 12.33
CA PRO A 87 -3.42 0.64 12.10
C PRO A 87 -2.98 1.92 11.43
N ARG A 88 -1.82 2.44 11.86
CA ARG A 88 -1.18 3.55 11.19
C ARG A 88 -0.40 3.03 9.98
N PRO A 89 -0.62 3.55 8.77
CA PRO A 89 0.15 3.13 7.61
C PRO A 89 1.63 3.48 7.74
N LYS A 90 2.48 2.58 7.29
CA LYS A 90 3.92 2.81 7.19
C LYS A 90 4.25 3.74 6.02
N SER A 91 3.52 3.56 4.92
CA SER A 91 3.72 4.30 3.68
C SER A 91 2.44 4.21 2.84
N TYR A 92 2.45 4.80 1.65
CA TYR A 92 1.30 4.83 0.76
C TYR A 92 1.71 4.45 -0.65
N CYS A 93 0.91 3.61 -1.30
CA CYS A 93 1.06 3.28 -2.71
C CYS A 93 0.25 4.28 -3.53
N ILE A 94 0.89 4.95 -4.48
CA ILE A 94 0.24 5.92 -5.36
C ILE A 94 0.63 5.58 -6.79
N ALA A 95 -0.35 5.35 -7.65
CA ALA A 95 -0.14 5.04 -9.05
C ALA A 95 -0.89 6.03 -9.93
N ARG A 96 -0.18 6.55 -10.97
CA ARG A 96 -0.75 7.43 -11.98
C ARG A 96 -1.18 6.59 -13.17
N GLY A 97 -2.39 6.84 -13.67
CA GLY A 97 -2.88 6.18 -14.87
C GLY A 97 -2.31 6.78 -16.16
N PRO A 98 -2.56 6.14 -17.32
CA PRO A 98 -2.07 6.63 -18.61
C PRO A 98 -2.70 7.97 -19.02
N ASP A 99 -3.82 8.34 -18.44
CA ASP A 99 -4.50 9.63 -18.63
C ASP A 99 -3.97 10.74 -17.73
N GLY A 100 -2.98 10.45 -16.87
CA GLY A 100 -2.43 11.40 -15.90
C GLY A 100 -3.25 11.53 -14.62
N GLU A 101 -4.35 10.81 -14.50
CA GLU A 101 -5.20 10.79 -13.30
C GLU A 101 -4.75 9.71 -12.31
N VAL A 102 -5.28 9.80 -11.08
CA VAL A 102 -5.00 8.80 -10.05
C VAL A 102 -5.61 7.46 -10.46
N ALA A 103 -4.77 6.45 -10.68
CA ALA A 103 -5.22 5.11 -11.03
C ALA A 103 -5.46 4.25 -9.79
N HIS A 104 -4.60 4.38 -8.77
CA HIS A 104 -4.69 3.59 -7.56
C HIS A 104 -3.98 4.31 -6.42
N VAL A 105 -4.60 4.31 -5.26
CA VAL A 105 -3.97 4.73 -4.01
C VAL A 105 -4.37 3.76 -2.91
N GLY A 106 -3.44 3.52 -1.98
CA GLY A 106 -3.74 2.67 -0.85
C GLY A 106 -2.67 2.75 0.22
N PRO A 107 -3.04 2.46 1.47
CA PRO A 107 -2.07 2.38 2.55
C PRO A 107 -1.23 1.11 2.46
N VAL A 108 0.02 1.21 2.92
CA VAL A 108 0.92 0.06 3.09
C VAL A 108 1.19 -0.07 4.58
N TYR A 109 0.86 -1.21 5.17
CA TYR A 109 1.00 -1.46 6.60
C TYR A 109 2.20 -2.34 6.89
N ALA A 110 2.91 -2.02 7.97
CA ALA A 110 3.89 -2.92 8.55
C ALA A 110 3.14 -3.87 9.50
N ILE A 111 3.40 -5.18 9.40
CA ILE A 111 2.80 -6.21 10.25
C ILE A 111 3.87 -6.73 11.20
N ARG A 112 3.50 -6.95 12.48
CA ARG A 112 4.39 -7.55 13.46
C ARG A 112 4.65 -9.03 13.21
#